data_a36e3e4162b9bfdde267dc5b171fdae6
#
_entry.id   a36e3e4162b9bfdde267dc5b171fdae6
#
_cell.length_a   1.000
_cell.length_b   1.000
_cell.length_c   1.000
_cell.angle_alpha   90.00
_cell.angle_beta   90.00
_cell.angle_gamma   90.00
#
_symmetry.space_group_name_H-M   'P 1'
#
loop_
_entity.id
_entity.type
_entity.pdbx_description
1 polymer ?
#
loop_
_entity_poly.entity_id
_entity_poly.type
_entity_poly.pdbx_seq_one_letter_code
_entity_poly.pdbx_strand_id
1 'polypeptide(L)'
;MKKIMEYIQKKRWIDYIIILIIGIALSISLSDMMIRNTHDGTIHLNRIVGDYKMLKQGQFPVMIIDNYCNGDGYNMNVFYPPLVTYIPLLIRLFTSTTVMALKLFGALCIILSGFTMYKLVYNITKKRGIALVASIIYLVAPYKLANVYVRYAIGEFVAYVFLPLLFLGLHNLINENGRKHYYIAIGAIGLILCHNITAMYAAIFSVIYLILHIRKLQDNEVLKKLGINAIFIVLCTALYILPMLEAKSYTLYGIFDNFVMGTNNTYVPEQALDVMQFFKDTSNKVKSVSFKIGIPTLILFVSSLYCASKVDKKIKKTYWIYIVFSLISLWMCTNLFPWKYAPNILCKLQFPWRMLGFFIFFSALICAINLCILVQKFAKKQWLKKLIYSITIILFLLNTIPSYQEFYKNANRREEEFPTDSELEQFLNKGEPLGYLKTNIEYMPSIISFRAKFYGEERRGGISVLEGNATIKEESKNSLTVDASLENISKNTILEFPFVFYPGYEITLINENGKYILESKVSKNGYLSTVLPQDIEKARIHVEYKGSIITKTSYLVSILSGIILIMYIYKSKKAVKGENNEAIVKK
;
A
#
# COMPACT_ATOMS: atom_id res chain seq x y z
N MET A 1 -5.27 35.47 -30.72
CA MET A 1 -5.70 34.10 -30.38
C MET A 1 -4.75 33.01 -30.88
N LYS A 2 -4.32 32.99 -32.17
CA LYS A 2 -3.41 31.96 -32.70
C LYS A 2 -2.06 31.88 -31.97
N LYS A 3 -1.38 33.02 -31.72
CA LYS A 3 -0.12 33.08 -30.94
C LYS A 3 -0.27 32.66 -29.48
N ILE A 4 -1.39 32.97 -28.82
CA ILE A 4 -1.69 32.54 -27.47
C ILE A 4 -1.92 31.01 -27.43
N MET A 5 -2.62 30.46 -28.41
CA MET A 5 -2.83 29.01 -28.52
C MET A 5 -1.53 28.26 -28.82
N GLU A 6 -0.64 28.78 -29.67
CA GLU A 6 0.68 28.20 -29.94
C GLU A 6 1.59 28.28 -28.70
N TYR A 7 1.52 29.37 -27.94
CA TYR A 7 2.22 29.54 -26.69
C TYR A 7 1.73 28.53 -25.61
N ILE A 8 0.40 28.35 -25.49
CA ILE A 8 -0.22 27.37 -24.60
C ILE A 8 0.17 25.95 -25.01
N GLN A 9 0.23 25.65 -26.32
CA GLN A 9 0.64 24.32 -26.81
C GLN A 9 2.09 23.94 -26.47
N LYS A 10 2.98 24.90 -26.21
CA LYS A 10 4.38 24.66 -25.83
C LYS A 10 4.57 24.45 -24.32
N LYS A 11 3.64 24.82 -23.45
CA LYS A 11 3.83 24.85 -21.99
C LYS A 11 3.15 23.68 -21.27
N ARG A 12 3.90 22.62 -20.94
CA ARG A 12 3.43 21.42 -20.21
C ARG A 12 2.86 21.72 -18.81
N TRP A 13 3.27 22.80 -18.17
CA TRP A 13 2.79 23.16 -16.84
C TRP A 13 1.27 23.36 -16.80
N ILE A 14 0.63 23.73 -17.93
CA ILE A 14 -0.82 23.89 -18.04
C ILE A 14 -1.52 22.53 -17.84
N ASP A 15 -0.96 21.45 -18.39
CA ASP A 15 -1.52 20.12 -18.24
C ASP A 15 -1.48 19.69 -16.76
N TYR A 16 -0.38 20.00 -16.06
CA TYR A 16 -0.25 19.75 -14.62
C TYR A 16 -1.24 20.58 -13.79
N ILE A 17 -1.51 21.84 -14.17
CA ILE A 17 -2.54 22.66 -13.53
C ILE A 17 -3.94 22.05 -13.73
N ILE A 18 -4.26 21.58 -14.93
CA ILE A 18 -5.55 20.92 -15.19
C ILE A 18 -5.69 19.67 -14.33
N ILE A 19 -4.66 18.84 -14.27
CA ILE A 19 -4.64 17.63 -13.43
C ILE A 19 -4.79 18.01 -11.95
N LEU A 20 -4.10 19.07 -11.50
CA LEU A 20 -4.19 19.58 -10.13
C LEU A 20 -5.61 20.03 -9.79
N ILE A 21 -6.25 20.83 -10.66
CA ILE A 21 -7.62 21.31 -10.48
C ILE A 21 -8.60 20.13 -10.39
N ILE A 22 -8.50 19.16 -11.30
CA ILE A 22 -9.33 17.95 -11.27
C ILE A 22 -9.06 17.15 -10.00
N GLY A 23 -7.80 16.95 -9.63
CA GLY A 23 -7.42 16.24 -8.41
C GLY A 23 -7.94 16.90 -7.14
N ILE A 24 -7.87 18.24 -7.05
CA ILE A 24 -8.46 19.02 -5.95
C ILE A 24 -9.98 18.83 -5.95
N ALA A 25 -10.65 19.01 -7.10
CA ALA A 25 -12.10 18.86 -7.21
C ALA A 25 -12.56 17.45 -6.75
N LEU A 26 -11.84 16.41 -7.15
CA LEU A 26 -12.08 15.06 -6.65
C LEU A 26 -11.83 14.92 -5.13
N SER A 27 -10.92 15.70 -4.57
CA SER A 27 -10.54 15.59 -3.15
C SER A 27 -11.46 16.39 -2.20
N ILE A 28 -12.29 17.30 -2.70
CA ILE A 28 -13.19 18.13 -1.86
C ILE A 28 -14.08 17.27 -0.98
N SER A 29 -14.62 16.18 -1.52
CA SER A 29 -15.47 15.26 -0.78
C SER A 29 -14.78 14.57 0.40
N LEU A 30 -13.43 14.57 0.45
CA LEU A 30 -12.71 14.06 1.61
C LEU A 30 -12.91 14.94 2.86
N SER A 31 -13.23 16.24 2.70
CA SER A 31 -13.50 17.12 3.85
C SER A 31 -14.69 16.63 4.66
N ASP A 32 -15.73 16.13 3.99
CA ASP A 32 -16.98 15.69 4.59
C ASP A 32 -16.98 14.19 4.92
N MET A 33 -15.93 13.48 4.48
CA MET A 33 -15.83 12.03 4.64
C MET A 33 -15.67 11.66 6.12
N MET A 34 -16.53 10.77 6.59
CA MET A 34 -16.35 10.05 7.85
C MET A 34 -15.50 8.79 7.58
N ILE A 35 -14.21 8.86 7.92
CA ILE A 35 -13.25 7.77 7.66
C ILE A 35 -13.72 6.45 8.29
N ARG A 36 -14.26 6.49 9.51
CA ARG A 36 -14.76 5.32 10.24
C ARG A 36 -15.90 4.57 9.52
N ASN A 37 -16.68 5.27 8.69
CA ASN A 37 -17.80 4.67 7.95
C ASN A 37 -17.34 3.97 6.65
N THR A 38 -16.06 3.96 6.38
CA THR A 38 -15.46 3.19 5.28
C THR A 38 -15.03 1.80 5.76
N HIS A 39 -14.69 0.89 4.83
CA HIS A 39 -14.37 -0.50 5.20
C HIS A 39 -13.12 -0.61 6.06
N ASP A 40 -12.04 0.12 5.69
CA ASP A 40 -10.72 -0.01 6.32
C ASP A 40 -10.32 1.25 7.12
N GLY A 41 -11.16 2.30 7.10
CA GLY A 41 -10.79 3.62 7.62
C GLY A 41 -10.57 3.66 9.12
N THR A 42 -11.44 3.01 9.91
CA THR A 42 -11.29 2.93 11.37
C THR A 42 -9.97 2.29 11.77
N ILE A 43 -9.57 1.22 11.08
CA ILE A 43 -8.32 0.51 11.36
C ILE A 43 -7.11 1.42 11.10
N HIS A 44 -7.14 2.15 9.99
CA HIS A 44 -6.06 3.09 9.66
C HIS A 44 -6.03 4.30 10.60
N LEU A 45 -7.20 4.81 11.02
CA LEU A 45 -7.28 5.87 12.01
C LEU A 45 -6.69 5.41 13.34
N ASN A 46 -7.16 4.27 13.87
CA ASN A 46 -6.67 3.68 15.12
C ASN A 46 -5.15 3.52 15.09
N ARG A 47 -4.63 2.91 14.02
CA ARG A 47 -3.19 2.69 13.84
C ARG A 47 -2.39 3.98 13.93
N ILE A 48 -2.77 5.01 13.18
CA ILE A 48 -1.98 6.24 13.11
C ILE A 48 -2.09 7.05 14.40
N VAL A 49 -3.25 7.02 15.07
CA VAL A 49 -3.39 7.63 16.41
C VAL A 49 -2.48 6.92 17.41
N GLY A 50 -2.47 5.58 17.43
CA GLY A 50 -1.59 4.80 18.28
C GLY A 50 -0.11 5.05 17.97
N ASP A 51 0.27 5.02 16.69
CA ASP A 51 1.66 5.30 16.26
C ASP A 51 2.11 6.71 16.65
N TYR A 52 1.23 7.71 16.55
CA TYR A 52 1.51 9.08 16.97
C TYR A 52 1.74 9.20 18.48
N LYS A 53 0.93 8.47 19.29
CA LYS A 53 1.10 8.37 20.74
C LYS A 53 2.48 7.78 21.08
N MET A 54 2.83 6.63 20.48
CA MET A 54 4.11 5.96 20.74
C MET A 54 5.32 6.79 20.30
N LEU A 55 5.19 7.52 19.17
CA LEU A 55 6.22 8.45 18.71
C LEU A 55 6.46 9.58 19.72
N LYS A 56 5.40 10.13 20.32
CA LYS A 56 5.49 11.14 21.38
C LYS A 56 6.14 10.60 22.66
N GLN A 57 6.00 9.32 22.93
CA GLN A 57 6.68 8.65 24.06
C GLN A 57 8.13 8.29 23.75
N GLY A 58 8.66 8.69 22.57
CA GLY A 58 10.06 8.50 22.18
C GLY A 58 10.35 7.18 21.46
N GLN A 59 9.35 6.35 21.14
CA GLN A 59 9.58 5.14 20.36
C GLN A 59 9.80 5.48 18.89
N PHE A 60 11.00 5.27 18.38
CA PHE A 60 11.35 5.36 16.97
C PHE A 60 12.37 4.29 16.57
N PRO A 61 12.12 3.48 15.52
CA PRO A 61 10.86 3.39 14.80
C PRO A 61 9.70 2.89 15.67
N VAL A 62 8.49 3.34 15.39
CA VAL A 62 7.31 2.84 16.10
C VAL A 62 7.01 1.42 15.61
N MET A 63 7.12 0.46 16.53
CA MET A 63 6.89 -0.95 16.22
C MET A 63 5.66 -1.49 16.94
N ILE A 64 5.50 -1.24 18.23
CA ILE A 64 4.38 -1.77 19.03
C ILE A 64 3.53 -0.62 19.57
N ILE A 65 2.23 -0.74 19.43
CA ILE A 65 1.23 0.15 20.05
C ILE A 65 0.79 -0.51 21.36
N ASP A 66 1.02 0.17 22.46
CA ASP A 66 0.93 -0.40 23.82
C ASP A 66 -0.49 -0.71 24.30
N ASN A 67 -1.47 0.13 23.99
CA ASN A 67 -2.85 0.01 24.49
C ASN A 67 -3.74 -0.92 23.65
N TYR A 68 -3.20 -1.60 22.64
CA TYR A 68 -3.94 -2.56 21.81
C TYR A 68 -3.85 -3.96 22.39
N CYS A 69 -4.82 -4.81 22.06
CA CYS A 69 -4.93 -6.17 22.56
C CYS A 69 -4.99 -6.21 24.10
N ASN A 70 -5.91 -5.43 24.70
CA ASN A 70 -6.06 -5.30 26.16
C ASN A 70 -4.78 -4.81 26.88
N GLY A 71 -3.93 -4.07 26.17
CA GLY A 71 -2.65 -3.62 26.69
C GLY A 71 -1.50 -4.63 26.51
N ASP A 72 -1.72 -5.75 25.83
CA ASP A 72 -0.68 -6.75 25.56
C ASP A 72 0.24 -6.35 24.39
N GLY A 73 -0.05 -5.20 23.76
CA GLY A 73 0.73 -4.63 22.66
C GLY A 73 0.43 -5.24 21.31
N TYR A 74 0.55 -4.43 20.25
CA TYR A 74 0.25 -4.84 18.90
C TYR A 74 1.22 -4.27 17.88
N ASN A 75 1.86 -5.13 17.10
CA ASN A 75 2.86 -4.74 16.11
C ASN A 75 2.34 -4.88 14.68
N MET A 76 1.49 -3.95 14.27
CA MET A 76 1.05 -3.86 12.87
C MET A 76 2.18 -3.40 11.94
N ASN A 77 3.11 -2.58 12.42
CA ASN A 77 4.12 -1.92 11.60
C ASN A 77 5.21 -2.84 11.04
N VAL A 78 5.38 -4.04 11.63
CA VAL A 78 6.25 -5.09 11.04
C VAL A 78 5.63 -5.70 9.79
N PHE A 79 4.30 -5.83 9.73
CA PHE A 79 3.62 -6.60 8.69
C PHE A 79 2.87 -5.73 7.68
N TYR A 80 2.51 -4.50 8.04
CA TYR A 80 1.85 -3.57 7.15
C TYR A 80 2.84 -2.52 6.63
N PRO A 81 2.85 -2.24 5.31
CA PRO A 81 3.83 -1.34 4.70
C PRO A 81 3.91 0.04 5.36
N PRO A 82 5.12 0.56 5.65
CA PRO A 82 5.31 1.72 6.51
C PRO A 82 5.06 3.09 5.85
N LEU A 83 5.09 3.20 4.52
CA LEU A 83 4.92 4.47 3.83
C LEU A 83 3.53 5.09 4.11
N VAL A 84 2.50 4.23 4.20
CA VAL A 84 1.12 4.64 4.51
C VAL A 84 0.88 4.96 5.98
N THR A 85 1.89 4.79 6.83
CA THR A 85 1.92 5.23 8.22
C THR A 85 2.75 6.49 8.38
N TYR A 86 4.02 6.44 7.98
CA TYR A 86 4.96 7.54 8.26
C TYR A 86 4.66 8.82 7.50
N ILE A 87 4.11 8.77 6.27
CA ILE A 87 3.72 10.02 5.59
C ILE A 87 2.53 10.69 6.27
N PRO A 88 1.41 10.01 6.61
CA PRO A 88 0.38 10.61 7.44
C PRO A 88 0.87 11.11 8.79
N LEU A 89 1.77 10.39 9.48
CA LEU A 89 2.38 10.87 10.73
C LEU A 89 3.17 12.17 10.53
N LEU A 90 3.94 12.28 9.45
CA LEU A 90 4.65 13.51 9.12
C LEU A 90 3.66 14.66 8.86
N ILE A 91 2.58 14.42 8.13
CA ILE A 91 1.52 15.43 7.90
C ILE A 91 0.83 15.78 9.23
N ARG A 92 0.65 14.82 10.15
CA ARG A 92 0.05 15.02 11.47
C ARG A 92 0.83 16.03 12.33
N LEU A 93 2.14 16.16 12.13
CA LEU A 93 2.95 17.19 12.83
C LEU A 93 2.51 18.62 12.48
N PHE A 94 1.86 18.82 11.34
CA PHE A 94 1.41 20.13 10.83
C PHE A 94 -0.12 20.29 10.81
N THR A 95 -0.88 19.31 11.29
CA THR A 95 -2.35 19.33 11.35
C THR A 95 -2.83 19.19 12.79
N SER A 96 -4.05 19.67 13.05
CA SER A 96 -4.68 19.58 14.37
C SER A 96 -5.10 18.16 14.74
N THR A 97 -5.48 17.34 13.75
CA THR A 97 -6.00 15.98 13.97
C THR A 97 -5.40 14.96 12.99
N THR A 98 -5.38 13.69 13.39
CA THR A 98 -4.98 12.56 12.54
C THR A 98 -5.94 12.38 11.37
N VAL A 99 -7.21 12.62 11.59
CA VAL A 99 -8.25 12.60 10.55
C VAL A 99 -7.92 13.58 9.44
N MET A 100 -7.55 14.84 9.78
CA MET A 100 -7.13 15.83 8.80
C MET A 100 -5.87 15.39 8.04
N ALA A 101 -4.89 14.81 8.75
CA ALA A 101 -3.67 14.29 8.12
C ALA A 101 -3.99 13.20 7.10
N LEU A 102 -4.89 12.26 7.42
CA LEU A 102 -5.34 11.21 6.51
C LEU A 102 -6.06 11.76 5.29
N LYS A 103 -6.96 12.73 5.47
CA LYS A 103 -7.68 13.40 4.37
C LYS A 103 -6.73 14.13 3.42
N LEU A 104 -5.77 14.89 3.95
CA LEU A 104 -4.73 15.56 3.16
C LEU A 104 -3.82 14.57 2.43
N PHE A 105 -3.46 13.48 3.09
CA PHE A 105 -2.69 12.40 2.45
C PHE A 105 -3.46 11.75 1.30
N GLY A 106 -4.74 11.46 1.47
CA GLY A 106 -5.61 10.97 0.40
C GLY A 106 -5.67 11.91 -0.79
N ALA A 107 -5.89 13.21 -0.54
CA ALA A 107 -5.90 14.25 -1.56
C ALA A 107 -4.57 14.33 -2.33
N LEU A 108 -3.44 14.30 -1.61
CA LEU A 108 -2.11 14.28 -2.21
C LEU A 108 -1.93 13.07 -3.13
N CYS A 109 -2.34 11.88 -2.71
CA CYS A 109 -2.23 10.65 -3.50
C CYS A 109 -3.10 10.68 -4.77
N ILE A 110 -4.32 11.25 -4.70
CA ILE A 110 -5.17 11.46 -5.87
C ILE A 110 -4.42 12.33 -6.89
N ILE A 111 -3.93 13.50 -6.51
CA ILE A 111 -3.23 14.44 -7.38
C ILE A 111 -1.97 13.82 -7.98
N LEU A 112 -1.12 13.24 -7.13
CA LEU A 112 0.15 12.63 -7.55
C LEU A 112 -0.06 11.48 -8.54
N SER A 113 -1.12 10.68 -8.39
CA SER A 113 -1.42 9.59 -9.31
C SER A 113 -1.73 10.09 -10.73
N GLY A 114 -2.40 11.24 -10.86
CA GLY A 114 -2.60 11.91 -12.15
C GLY A 114 -1.29 12.39 -12.76
N PHE A 115 -0.41 13.01 -11.96
CA PHE A 115 0.89 13.48 -12.43
C PHE A 115 1.79 12.35 -12.91
N THR A 116 1.83 11.25 -12.19
CA THR A 116 2.68 10.09 -12.55
C THR A 116 2.16 9.41 -13.81
N MET A 117 0.83 9.28 -13.96
CA MET A 117 0.22 8.74 -15.16
C MET A 117 0.46 9.64 -16.37
N TYR A 118 0.32 10.96 -16.23
CA TYR A 118 0.68 11.92 -17.28
C TYR A 118 2.12 11.74 -17.74
N LYS A 119 3.04 11.62 -16.78
CA LYS A 119 4.46 11.49 -17.06
C LYS A 119 4.78 10.20 -17.83
N LEU A 120 4.18 9.07 -17.44
CA LEU A 120 4.31 7.81 -18.15
C LEU A 120 3.81 7.92 -19.58
N VAL A 121 2.55 8.35 -19.77
CA VAL A 121 1.91 8.39 -21.09
C VAL A 121 2.55 9.41 -22.01
N TYR A 122 2.96 10.57 -21.48
CA TYR A 122 3.74 11.53 -22.25
C TYR A 122 5.10 10.96 -22.69
N ASN A 123 5.75 10.21 -21.83
CA ASN A 123 7.03 9.57 -22.17
C ASN A 123 6.87 8.54 -23.30
N ILE A 124 5.82 7.74 -23.26
CA ILE A 124 5.53 6.72 -24.29
C ILE A 124 5.11 7.37 -25.62
N THR A 125 4.16 8.29 -25.58
CA THR A 125 3.49 8.79 -26.80
C THR A 125 4.10 10.07 -27.37
N LYS A 126 4.86 10.82 -26.55
CA LYS A 126 5.36 12.19 -26.82
C LYS A 126 4.24 13.20 -27.17
N LYS A 127 2.96 12.84 -26.92
CA LYS A 127 1.78 13.63 -27.24
C LYS A 127 1.06 14.11 -25.98
N ARG A 128 1.08 15.42 -25.70
CA ARG A 128 0.47 16.05 -24.50
C ARG A 128 -1.01 15.72 -24.33
N GLY A 129 -1.80 15.86 -25.40
CA GLY A 129 -3.24 15.61 -25.34
C GLY A 129 -3.58 14.17 -24.95
N ILE A 130 -2.84 13.18 -25.46
CA ILE A 130 -3.02 11.77 -25.07
C ILE A 130 -2.65 11.58 -23.60
N ALA A 131 -1.56 12.18 -23.14
CA ALA A 131 -1.12 12.08 -21.75
C ALA A 131 -2.14 12.71 -20.77
N LEU A 132 -2.70 13.87 -21.12
CA LEU A 132 -3.71 14.55 -20.31
C LEU A 132 -5.00 13.71 -20.22
N VAL A 133 -5.50 13.21 -21.36
CA VAL A 133 -6.69 12.36 -21.40
C VAL A 133 -6.48 11.08 -20.60
N ALA A 134 -5.35 10.40 -20.75
CA ALA A 134 -5.05 9.20 -19.98
C ALA A 134 -5.01 9.47 -18.47
N SER A 135 -4.45 10.63 -18.06
CA SER A 135 -4.43 11.05 -16.65
C SER A 135 -5.83 11.27 -16.11
N ILE A 136 -6.70 11.93 -16.88
CA ILE A 136 -8.10 12.16 -16.48
C ILE A 136 -8.83 10.83 -16.36
N ILE A 137 -8.74 9.94 -17.36
CA ILE A 137 -9.35 8.60 -17.30
C ILE A 137 -8.88 7.84 -16.05
N TYR A 138 -7.57 7.90 -15.76
CA TYR A 138 -7.00 7.25 -14.59
C TYR A 138 -7.46 7.83 -13.26
N LEU A 139 -7.65 9.16 -13.19
CA LEU A 139 -8.12 9.84 -11.98
C LEU A 139 -9.57 9.51 -11.65
N VAL A 140 -10.44 9.48 -12.67
CA VAL A 140 -11.91 9.37 -12.49
C VAL A 140 -12.43 7.93 -12.62
N ALA A 141 -11.55 6.93 -12.64
CA ALA A 141 -11.95 5.54 -12.76
C ALA A 141 -12.78 5.10 -11.54
N PRO A 142 -13.99 4.50 -11.73
CA PRO A 142 -14.93 4.24 -10.65
C PRO A 142 -14.34 3.39 -9.52
N TYR A 143 -13.68 2.27 -9.83
CA TYR A 143 -13.08 1.41 -8.82
C TYR A 143 -11.95 2.11 -8.04
N LYS A 144 -11.16 2.99 -8.67
CA LYS A 144 -10.14 3.78 -7.98
C LYS A 144 -10.77 4.74 -6.96
N LEU A 145 -11.88 5.39 -7.33
CA LEU A 145 -12.61 6.27 -6.42
C LEU A 145 -13.29 5.47 -5.30
N ALA A 146 -13.81 4.28 -5.59
CA ALA A 146 -14.32 3.38 -4.57
C ALA A 146 -13.25 2.98 -3.53
N ASN A 147 -12.00 2.79 -3.94
CA ASN A 147 -10.89 2.54 -3.02
C ASN A 147 -10.59 3.72 -2.09
N VAL A 148 -10.87 4.95 -2.51
CA VAL A 148 -10.69 6.14 -1.67
C VAL A 148 -11.92 6.40 -0.80
N TYR A 149 -13.11 6.43 -1.39
CA TYR A 149 -14.31 6.94 -0.70
C TYR A 149 -15.16 5.89 -0.03
N VAL A 150 -15.13 4.64 -0.50
CA VAL A 150 -15.94 3.54 0.05
C VAL A 150 -15.12 2.66 0.96
N ARG A 151 -13.92 2.26 0.48
CA ARG A 151 -13.06 1.34 1.23
C ARG A 151 -12.07 2.03 2.14
N TYR A 152 -11.59 3.19 1.76
CA TYR A 152 -10.38 3.82 2.33
C TYR A 152 -9.20 2.85 2.40
N ALA A 153 -9.03 2.05 1.34
CA ALA A 153 -7.95 1.07 1.22
C ALA A 153 -6.61 1.78 0.96
N ILE A 154 -6.05 2.38 2.01
CA ILE A 154 -4.94 3.35 1.95
C ILE A 154 -3.74 2.81 1.16
N GLY A 155 -3.35 1.55 1.39
CA GLY A 155 -2.24 0.92 0.66
C GLY A 155 -2.51 0.83 -0.82
N GLU A 156 -3.72 0.40 -1.22
CA GLU A 156 -4.10 0.19 -2.60
C GLU A 156 -4.21 1.51 -3.37
N PHE A 157 -4.84 2.54 -2.79
CA PHE A 157 -4.94 3.81 -3.51
C PHE A 157 -3.62 4.59 -3.58
N VAL A 158 -2.71 4.43 -2.62
CA VAL A 158 -1.34 4.98 -2.69
C VAL A 158 -0.52 4.29 -3.78
N ALA A 159 -0.73 2.99 -4.00
CA ALA A 159 -0.05 2.25 -5.07
C ALA A 159 -0.32 2.82 -6.46
N TYR A 160 -1.47 3.47 -6.69
CA TYR A 160 -1.77 4.17 -7.96
C TYR A 160 -0.80 5.32 -8.27
N VAL A 161 -0.07 5.84 -7.30
CA VAL A 161 1.00 6.83 -7.52
C VAL A 161 2.26 6.17 -8.10
N PHE A 162 2.61 4.99 -7.60
CA PHE A 162 3.88 4.34 -7.88
C PHE A 162 3.84 3.39 -9.08
N LEU A 163 2.69 2.81 -9.38
CA LEU A 163 2.52 1.90 -10.53
C LEU A 163 2.91 2.55 -11.86
N PRO A 164 2.47 3.79 -12.20
CA PRO A 164 2.94 4.47 -13.40
C PRO A 164 4.46 4.76 -13.39
N LEU A 165 5.07 5.00 -12.22
CA LEU A 165 6.50 5.24 -12.13
C LEU A 165 7.32 3.99 -12.43
N LEU A 166 6.91 2.83 -11.91
CA LEU A 166 7.55 1.55 -12.21
C LEU A 166 7.56 1.29 -13.73
N PHE A 167 6.40 1.39 -14.38
CA PHE A 167 6.29 1.16 -15.83
C PHE A 167 6.95 2.25 -16.66
N LEU A 168 7.04 3.50 -16.17
CA LEU A 168 7.87 4.54 -16.77
C LEU A 168 9.35 4.15 -16.77
N GLY A 169 9.85 3.63 -15.65
CA GLY A 169 11.22 3.17 -15.54
C GLY A 169 11.52 2.01 -16.47
N LEU A 170 10.62 1.01 -16.55
CA LEU A 170 10.74 -0.12 -17.47
C LEU A 170 10.72 0.33 -18.93
N HIS A 171 9.80 1.22 -19.30
CA HIS A 171 9.75 1.79 -20.64
C HIS A 171 11.05 2.53 -21.00
N ASN A 172 11.57 3.34 -20.07
CA ASN A 172 12.81 4.07 -20.27
C ASN A 172 14.03 3.15 -20.40
N LEU A 173 14.06 2.08 -19.60
CA LEU A 173 15.14 1.09 -19.69
C LEU A 173 15.22 0.46 -21.09
N ILE A 174 14.08 0.09 -21.64
CA ILE A 174 13.96 -0.67 -22.89
C ILE A 174 13.99 0.24 -24.13
N ASN A 175 13.30 1.38 -24.11
CA ASN A 175 13.01 2.18 -25.31
C ASN A 175 13.74 3.54 -25.37
N GLU A 176 14.32 4.01 -24.23
CA GLU A 176 14.97 5.33 -24.15
C GLU A 176 16.47 5.20 -23.79
N ASN A 177 17.14 4.15 -24.25
CA ASN A 177 18.54 3.82 -23.96
C ASN A 177 18.89 3.84 -22.46
N GLY A 178 17.94 3.45 -21.63
CA GLY A 178 18.09 3.43 -20.18
C GLY A 178 18.15 4.81 -19.52
N ARG A 179 17.80 5.88 -20.22
CA ARG A 179 17.70 7.22 -19.59
C ARG A 179 16.62 7.22 -18.53
N LYS A 180 16.94 7.74 -17.32
CA LYS A 180 16.00 7.81 -16.18
C LYS A 180 15.42 6.45 -15.77
N HIS A 181 16.18 5.36 -15.93
CA HIS A 181 15.79 4.01 -15.49
C HIS A 181 15.51 3.92 -13.99
N TYR A 182 16.04 4.86 -13.17
CA TYR A 182 15.83 4.94 -11.73
C TYR A 182 14.35 5.05 -11.30
N TYR A 183 13.44 5.32 -12.24
CA TYR A 183 12.00 5.22 -11.96
C TYR A 183 11.56 3.79 -11.66
N ILE A 184 12.32 2.76 -12.06
CA ILE A 184 12.07 1.37 -11.64
C ILE A 184 12.22 1.28 -10.12
N ALA A 185 13.34 1.75 -9.58
CA ALA A 185 13.59 1.73 -8.13
C ALA A 185 12.53 2.56 -7.38
N ILE A 186 12.27 3.81 -7.80
CA ILE A 186 11.27 4.68 -7.15
C ILE A 186 9.88 4.01 -7.14
N GLY A 187 9.44 3.47 -8.27
CA GLY A 187 8.14 2.82 -8.39
C GLY A 187 8.05 1.55 -7.55
N ALA A 188 9.06 0.67 -7.63
CA ALA A 188 9.06 -0.58 -6.90
C ALA A 188 9.18 -0.38 -5.38
N ILE A 189 10.09 0.51 -4.91
CA ILE A 189 10.22 0.86 -3.50
C ILE A 189 8.89 1.41 -2.97
N GLY A 190 8.28 2.37 -3.70
CA GLY A 190 7.00 2.93 -3.31
C GLY A 190 5.88 1.88 -3.23
N LEU A 191 5.80 0.96 -4.19
CA LEU A 191 4.83 -0.14 -4.18
C LEU A 191 5.03 -1.09 -2.99
N ILE A 192 6.26 -1.54 -2.74
CA ILE A 192 6.59 -2.43 -1.62
C ILE A 192 6.28 -1.75 -0.29
N LEU A 193 6.60 -0.47 -0.15
CA LEU A 193 6.39 0.27 1.09
C LEU A 193 4.97 0.83 1.25
N CYS A 194 4.04 0.61 0.28
CA CYS A 194 2.64 1.02 0.42
C CYS A 194 1.64 -0.14 0.36
N HIS A 195 1.83 -1.15 -0.51
CA HIS A 195 0.86 -2.25 -0.66
C HIS A 195 1.48 -3.52 -1.25
N ASN A 196 1.72 -4.52 -0.41
CA ASN A 196 2.41 -5.77 -0.77
C ASN A 196 1.74 -6.51 -1.94
N ILE A 197 0.42 -6.57 -1.95
CA ILE A 197 -0.33 -7.31 -2.99
C ILE A 197 -0.14 -6.62 -4.34
N THR A 198 -0.29 -5.29 -4.42
CA THR A 198 -0.05 -4.55 -5.66
C THR A 198 1.41 -4.65 -6.08
N ALA A 199 2.37 -4.60 -5.14
CA ALA A 199 3.80 -4.77 -5.44
C ALA A 199 4.09 -6.14 -6.07
N MET A 200 3.52 -7.21 -5.53
CA MET A 200 3.68 -8.58 -6.03
C MET A 200 3.16 -8.72 -7.47
N TYR A 201 1.94 -8.26 -7.73
CA TYR A 201 1.37 -8.34 -9.09
C TYR A 201 2.06 -7.39 -10.08
N ALA A 202 2.47 -6.21 -9.63
CA ALA A 202 3.29 -5.30 -10.43
C ALA A 202 4.64 -5.92 -10.80
N ALA A 203 5.25 -6.69 -9.89
CA ALA A 203 6.47 -7.47 -10.18
C ALA A 203 6.21 -8.54 -11.23
N ILE A 204 5.11 -9.30 -11.14
CA ILE A 204 4.72 -10.31 -12.14
C ILE A 204 4.58 -9.67 -13.53
N PHE A 205 3.78 -8.59 -13.66
CA PHE A 205 3.64 -7.88 -14.92
C PHE A 205 4.97 -7.27 -15.42
N SER A 206 5.84 -6.82 -14.51
CA SER A 206 7.17 -6.30 -14.87
C SER A 206 8.06 -7.38 -15.43
N VAL A 207 8.08 -8.57 -14.83
CA VAL A 207 8.84 -9.73 -15.32
C VAL A 207 8.33 -10.14 -16.70
N ILE A 208 7.01 -10.26 -16.88
CA ILE A 208 6.43 -10.56 -18.20
C ILE A 208 6.81 -9.47 -19.21
N TYR A 209 6.75 -8.18 -18.83
CA TYR A 209 7.17 -7.09 -19.70
C TYR A 209 8.64 -7.23 -20.13
N LEU A 210 9.54 -7.59 -19.22
CA LEU A 210 10.96 -7.80 -19.51
C LEU A 210 11.17 -9.03 -20.42
N ILE A 211 10.47 -10.14 -20.17
CA ILE A 211 10.53 -11.35 -21.02
C ILE A 211 10.09 -11.02 -22.45
N LEU A 212 9.02 -10.25 -22.63
CA LEU A 212 8.59 -9.80 -23.96
C LEU A 212 9.60 -8.88 -24.66
N HIS A 213 10.62 -8.42 -23.94
CA HIS A 213 11.73 -7.62 -24.45
C HIS A 213 13.09 -8.32 -24.25
N ILE A 214 13.14 -9.66 -24.20
CA ILE A 214 14.32 -10.45 -23.85
C ILE A 214 15.57 -10.08 -24.68
N ARG A 215 15.41 -9.74 -25.98
CA ARG A 215 16.52 -9.30 -26.83
C ARG A 215 17.23 -8.04 -26.32
N LYS A 216 16.52 -7.15 -25.59
CA LYS A 216 17.11 -5.96 -24.98
C LYS A 216 17.87 -6.29 -23.70
N LEU A 217 17.55 -7.39 -23.04
CA LEU A 217 18.27 -7.87 -21.85
C LEU A 217 19.63 -8.53 -22.21
N GLN A 218 19.93 -8.74 -23.48
CA GLN A 218 21.25 -9.19 -23.94
C GLN A 218 22.28 -8.04 -23.90
N ASP A 219 21.84 -6.79 -23.78
CA ASP A 219 22.71 -5.62 -23.64
C ASP A 219 23.19 -5.51 -22.17
N ASN A 220 24.51 -5.60 -21.97
CA ASN A 220 25.13 -5.50 -20.65
C ASN A 220 24.82 -4.18 -19.93
N GLU A 221 24.65 -3.07 -20.64
CA GLU A 221 24.28 -1.79 -20.04
C GLU A 221 22.83 -1.82 -19.50
N VAL A 222 21.93 -2.53 -20.16
CA VAL A 222 20.56 -2.73 -19.69
C VAL A 222 20.56 -3.60 -18.43
N LEU A 223 21.32 -4.71 -18.43
CA LEU A 223 21.45 -5.59 -17.26
C LEU A 223 22.07 -4.85 -16.07
N LYS A 224 23.16 -4.09 -16.30
CA LYS A 224 23.80 -3.28 -15.25
C LYS A 224 22.83 -2.29 -14.62
N LYS A 225 22.04 -1.56 -15.43
CA LYS A 225 21.02 -0.62 -14.94
C LYS A 225 19.91 -1.32 -14.19
N LEU A 226 19.49 -2.51 -14.64
CA LEU A 226 18.52 -3.33 -13.93
C LEU A 226 19.06 -3.78 -12.57
N GLY A 227 20.33 -4.24 -12.52
CA GLY A 227 21.02 -4.62 -11.29
C GLY A 227 21.13 -3.47 -10.28
N ILE A 228 21.48 -2.25 -10.75
CA ILE A 228 21.52 -1.05 -9.89
C ILE A 228 20.15 -0.79 -9.27
N ASN A 229 19.05 -0.87 -10.06
CA ASN A 229 17.71 -0.71 -9.51
C ASN A 229 17.38 -1.80 -8.50
N ALA A 230 17.72 -3.06 -8.76
CA ALA A 230 17.48 -4.16 -7.83
C ALA A 230 18.20 -3.95 -6.48
N ILE A 231 19.46 -3.50 -6.50
CA ILE A 231 20.21 -3.18 -5.29
C ILE A 231 19.47 -2.08 -4.49
N PHE A 232 19.09 -0.98 -5.13
CA PHE A 232 18.35 0.10 -4.44
C PHE A 232 17.01 -0.39 -3.90
N ILE A 233 16.27 -1.22 -4.64
CA ILE A 233 14.99 -1.77 -4.17
C ILE A 233 15.23 -2.57 -2.89
N VAL A 234 16.17 -3.52 -2.88
CA VAL A 234 16.46 -4.37 -1.73
C VAL A 234 16.90 -3.52 -0.52
N LEU A 235 17.86 -2.64 -0.71
CA LEU A 235 18.42 -1.86 0.40
C LEU A 235 17.42 -0.82 0.96
N CYS A 236 16.68 -0.11 0.11
CA CYS A 236 15.71 0.88 0.55
C CYS A 236 14.44 0.27 1.18
N THR A 237 14.14 -1.00 0.91
CA THR A 237 12.99 -1.70 1.51
C THR A 237 13.38 -2.59 2.68
N ALA A 238 14.66 -2.67 3.02
CA ALA A 238 15.19 -3.48 4.13
C ALA A 238 14.48 -3.16 5.46
N LEU A 239 14.18 -1.87 5.73
CA LEU A 239 13.46 -1.41 6.93
C LEU A 239 12.10 -2.09 7.16
N TYR A 240 11.51 -2.65 6.12
CA TYR A 240 10.22 -3.33 6.18
C TYR A 240 10.39 -4.84 6.03
N ILE A 241 11.18 -5.27 5.05
CA ILE A 241 11.32 -6.70 4.71
C ILE A 241 12.09 -7.46 5.80
N LEU A 242 13.18 -6.90 6.34
CA LEU A 242 14.01 -7.62 7.31
C LEU A 242 13.31 -7.84 8.66
N PRO A 243 12.66 -6.83 9.31
CA PRO A 243 11.89 -7.08 10.52
C PRO A 243 10.74 -8.08 10.32
N MET A 244 10.08 -8.04 9.15
CA MET A 244 9.01 -8.99 8.82
C MET A 244 9.56 -10.43 8.72
N LEU A 245 10.72 -10.63 8.08
CA LEU A 245 11.36 -11.94 7.98
C LEU A 245 11.87 -12.42 9.34
N GLU A 246 12.42 -11.52 10.15
CA GLU A 246 12.81 -11.82 11.52
C GLU A 246 11.62 -12.32 12.33
N ALA A 247 10.51 -11.59 12.36
CA ALA A 247 9.31 -12.01 13.08
C ALA A 247 8.82 -13.40 12.60
N LYS A 248 8.78 -13.61 11.28
CA LYS A 248 8.36 -14.89 10.67
C LYS A 248 9.27 -16.06 11.06
N SER A 249 10.53 -15.85 11.40
CA SER A 249 11.46 -16.92 11.79
C SER A 249 11.16 -17.50 13.17
N TYR A 250 10.46 -16.76 14.04
CA TYR A 250 10.11 -17.21 15.40
C TYR A 250 8.80 -18.00 15.47
N THR A 251 7.78 -17.55 14.72
CA THR A 251 6.45 -18.18 14.74
C THR A 251 5.64 -17.87 13.50
N LEU A 252 4.57 -18.63 13.26
CA LEU A 252 3.59 -18.32 12.22
C LEU A 252 2.67 -17.20 12.73
N TYR A 253 2.69 -16.06 12.05
CA TYR A 253 1.71 -14.98 12.28
C TYR A 253 0.50 -15.15 11.38
N GLY A 254 -0.67 -14.68 11.85
CA GLY A 254 -1.95 -14.82 11.15
C GLY A 254 -1.93 -14.29 9.72
N ILE A 255 -1.17 -13.22 9.43
CA ILE A 255 -1.02 -12.67 8.07
C ILE A 255 -0.41 -13.66 7.07
N PHE A 256 0.37 -14.63 7.54
CA PHE A 256 0.95 -15.69 6.70
C PHE A 256 0.11 -16.96 6.70
N ASP A 257 -0.85 -17.06 7.60
CA ASP A 257 -1.78 -18.19 7.70
C ASP A 257 -2.89 -18.05 6.66
N ASN A 258 -2.92 -18.98 5.71
CA ASN A 258 -3.91 -18.97 4.64
C ASN A 258 -5.34 -19.15 5.13
N PHE A 259 -5.53 -19.83 6.25
CA PHE A 259 -6.84 -20.05 6.85
C PHE A 259 -7.34 -18.79 7.56
N VAL A 260 -6.50 -18.16 8.36
CA VAL A 260 -6.83 -16.88 9.03
C VAL A 260 -7.14 -15.79 8.01
N MET A 261 -6.33 -15.69 6.94
CA MET A 261 -6.44 -14.66 5.92
C MET A 261 -7.46 -14.96 4.82
N GLY A 262 -7.95 -16.19 4.70
CA GLY A 262 -8.80 -16.58 3.57
C GLY A 262 -8.09 -16.46 2.21
N THR A 263 -6.79 -16.77 2.16
CA THR A 263 -5.95 -16.65 0.94
C THR A 263 -5.61 -18.01 0.34
N ASN A 264 -6.62 -18.86 0.18
CA ASN A 264 -6.48 -20.20 -0.39
C ASN A 264 -7.38 -20.40 -1.61
N ASN A 265 -7.19 -21.54 -2.29
CA ASN A 265 -7.92 -21.89 -3.50
C ASN A 265 -9.41 -22.21 -3.29
N THR A 266 -9.88 -22.27 -2.05
CA THR A 266 -11.28 -22.44 -1.70
C THR A 266 -11.96 -21.08 -1.54
N TYR A 267 -11.36 -20.18 -0.77
CA TYR A 267 -11.96 -18.89 -0.45
C TYR A 267 -11.88 -17.87 -1.60
N VAL A 268 -10.72 -17.78 -2.28
CA VAL A 268 -10.49 -16.78 -3.33
C VAL A 268 -11.48 -16.88 -4.49
N PRO A 269 -11.84 -18.08 -5.01
CA PRO A 269 -12.87 -18.22 -6.05
C PRO A 269 -14.24 -17.64 -5.66
N GLU A 270 -14.63 -17.76 -4.39
CA GLU A 270 -15.90 -17.24 -3.89
C GLU A 270 -15.99 -15.71 -3.95
N GLN A 271 -14.82 -15.03 -3.91
CA GLN A 271 -14.72 -13.57 -4.00
C GLN A 271 -14.61 -13.06 -5.44
N ALA A 272 -14.53 -13.95 -6.45
CA ALA A 272 -14.44 -13.56 -7.85
C ALA A 272 -15.77 -12.96 -8.34
N LEU A 273 -15.67 -12.01 -9.27
CA LEU A 273 -16.81 -11.31 -9.83
C LEU A 273 -17.52 -12.16 -10.91
N ASP A 274 -18.82 -12.01 -11.00
CA ASP A 274 -19.54 -12.31 -12.23
C ASP A 274 -19.25 -11.22 -13.28
N VAL A 275 -19.17 -11.60 -14.56
CA VAL A 275 -18.88 -10.65 -15.65
C VAL A 275 -19.91 -9.52 -15.71
N MET A 276 -21.16 -9.78 -15.34
CA MET A 276 -22.22 -8.75 -15.33
C MET A 276 -21.95 -7.62 -14.32
N GLN A 277 -21.13 -7.86 -13.30
CA GLN A 277 -20.77 -6.83 -12.31
C GLN A 277 -19.88 -5.72 -12.88
N PHE A 278 -19.27 -5.92 -14.04
CA PHE A 278 -18.58 -4.83 -14.76
C PHE A 278 -19.54 -3.81 -15.38
N PHE A 279 -20.82 -4.15 -15.51
CA PHE A 279 -21.85 -3.31 -16.15
C PHE A 279 -22.89 -2.79 -15.16
N LYS A 280 -23.28 -3.62 -14.18
CA LYS A 280 -24.27 -3.26 -13.16
C LYS A 280 -23.92 -3.89 -11.82
N ASP A 281 -24.36 -3.24 -10.74
CA ASP A 281 -24.20 -3.77 -9.39
C ASP A 281 -25.24 -4.87 -9.16
N THR A 282 -24.84 -6.13 -9.28
CA THR A 282 -25.74 -7.30 -9.23
C THR A 282 -25.61 -8.12 -7.96
N SER A 283 -24.61 -7.88 -7.14
CA SER A 283 -24.38 -8.68 -5.94
C SER A 283 -23.93 -7.86 -4.75
N ASN A 284 -24.27 -8.37 -3.57
CA ASN A 284 -23.89 -7.84 -2.28
C ASN A 284 -22.61 -8.50 -1.71
N LYS A 285 -21.74 -9.08 -2.55
CA LYS A 285 -20.52 -9.76 -2.08
C LYS A 285 -19.63 -8.83 -1.24
N VAL A 286 -19.49 -7.58 -1.67
CA VAL A 286 -18.88 -6.53 -0.86
C VAL A 286 -19.83 -5.36 -0.86
N LYS A 287 -20.46 -5.11 0.30
CA LYS A 287 -21.45 -4.02 0.44
C LYS A 287 -20.83 -2.70 -0.05
N SER A 288 -21.58 -1.99 -0.85
CA SER A 288 -21.28 -0.62 -1.29
C SER A 288 -20.11 -0.43 -2.26
N VAL A 289 -19.37 -1.46 -2.66
CA VAL A 289 -18.30 -1.32 -3.67
C VAL A 289 -18.84 -1.55 -5.06
N SER A 290 -18.72 -0.54 -5.92
CA SER A 290 -19.02 -0.67 -7.35
C SER A 290 -17.80 -1.20 -8.10
N PHE A 291 -17.99 -2.29 -8.83
CA PHE A 291 -16.97 -2.90 -9.70
C PHE A 291 -17.14 -2.51 -11.18
N LYS A 292 -17.98 -1.53 -11.47
CA LYS A 292 -18.25 -1.08 -12.85
C LYS A 292 -16.99 -0.51 -13.51
N ILE A 293 -16.78 -0.89 -14.75
CA ILE A 293 -15.70 -0.33 -15.58
C ILE A 293 -16.02 1.09 -16.02
N GLY A 294 -17.31 1.38 -16.22
CA GLY A 294 -17.80 2.61 -16.83
C GLY A 294 -17.93 2.52 -18.35
N ILE A 295 -19.09 2.95 -18.84
CA ILE A 295 -19.45 2.87 -20.27
C ILE A 295 -18.42 3.54 -21.19
N PRO A 296 -17.92 4.77 -20.91
CA PRO A 296 -16.95 5.42 -21.80
C PRO A 296 -15.63 4.62 -21.88
N THR A 297 -15.16 4.06 -20.75
CA THR A 297 -13.95 3.21 -20.74
C THR A 297 -14.15 1.99 -21.60
N LEU A 298 -15.28 1.31 -21.46
CA LEU A 298 -15.61 0.11 -22.22
C LEU A 298 -15.65 0.39 -23.72
N ILE A 299 -16.38 1.43 -24.15
CA ILE A 299 -16.49 1.81 -25.56
C ILE A 299 -15.11 2.12 -26.16
N LEU A 300 -14.29 2.91 -25.44
CA LEU A 300 -12.96 3.25 -25.91
C LEU A 300 -12.03 2.05 -25.90
N PHE A 301 -12.14 1.15 -24.93
CA PHE A 301 -11.34 -0.07 -24.90
C PHE A 301 -11.71 -1.03 -26.03
N VAL A 302 -12.98 -1.29 -26.26
CA VAL A 302 -13.47 -2.15 -27.37
C VAL A 302 -13.12 -1.55 -28.73
N SER A 303 -13.08 -0.22 -28.86
CA SER A 303 -12.63 0.42 -30.10
C SER A 303 -11.19 0.07 -30.49
N SER A 304 -10.43 -0.61 -29.63
CA SER A 304 -9.11 -1.18 -29.97
C SER A 304 -9.16 -2.13 -31.16
N LEU A 305 -10.27 -2.83 -31.37
CA LEU A 305 -10.50 -3.69 -32.55
C LEU A 305 -10.29 -2.93 -33.87
N TYR A 306 -10.68 -1.65 -33.89
CA TYR A 306 -10.44 -0.77 -35.03
C TYR A 306 -9.11 -0.01 -34.94
N CYS A 307 -8.80 0.53 -33.78
CA CYS A 307 -7.71 1.48 -33.60
C CYS A 307 -6.33 0.84 -33.65
N ALA A 308 -6.18 -0.44 -33.27
CA ALA A 308 -4.91 -1.13 -33.18
C ALA A 308 -4.10 -1.16 -34.50
N SER A 309 -4.78 -1.21 -35.66
CA SER A 309 -4.13 -1.12 -36.96
C SER A 309 -3.55 0.27 -37.26
N LYS A 310 -4.09 1.32 -36.63
CA LYS A 310 -3.77 2.74 -36.84
C LYS A 310 -2.77 3.30 -35.85
N VAL A 311 -2.37 2.54 -34.84
CA VAL A 311 -1.39 2.96 -33.84
C VAL A 311 0.00 3.15 -34.47
N ASP A 312 0.67 4.23 -34.07
CA ASP A 312 2.05 4.53 -34.50
C ASP A 312 2.97 3.31 -34.24
N LYS A 313 3.76 2.96 -35.27
CA LYS A 313 4.68 1.81 -35.22
C LYS A 313 5.62 1.85 -34.02
N LYS A 314 6.05 3.05 -33.58
CA LYS A 314 7.00 3.23 -32.46
C LYS A 314 6.43 2.76 -31.12
N ILE A 315 5.12 2.89 -30.91
CA ILE A 315 4.45 2.54 -29.64
C ILE A 315 3.56 1.30 -29.77
N LYS A 316 3.45 0.72 -30.97
CA LYS A 316 2.52 -0.37 -31.27
C LYS A 316 2.75 -1.61 -30.40
N LYS A 317 4.03 -1.96 -30.13
CA LYS A 317 4.37 -3.07 -29.24
C LYS A 317 3.88 -2.81 -27.81
N THR A 318 4.17 -1.64 -27.25
CA THR A 318 3.72 -1.24 -25.90
C THR A 318 2.18 -1.21 -25.82
N TYR A 319 1.51 -0.72 -26.85
CA TYR A 319 0.05 -0.68 -26.93
C TYR A 319 -0.54 -2.10 -26.85
N TRP A 320 -0.01 -3.08 -27.62
CA TRP A 320 -0.48 -4.47 -27.57
C TRP A 320 -0.20 -5.15 -26.25
N ILE A 321 0.99 -4.92 -25.65
CA ILE A 321 1.31 -5.44 -24.33
C ILE A 321 0.27 -4.94 -23.29
N TYR A 322 -0.09 -3.66 -23.34
CA TYR A 322 -1.06 -3.09 -22.41
C TYR A 322 -2.49 -3.60 -22.66
N ILE A 323 -2.87 -3.88 -23.91
CA ILE A 323 -4.14 -4.59 -24.21
C ILE A 323 -4.15 -5.96 -23.53
N VAL A 324 -3.11 -6.77 -23.75
CA VAL A 324 -3.02 -8.12 -23.17
C VAL A 324 -3.04 -8.05 -21.64
N PHE A 325 -2.28 -7.15 -21.05
CA PHE A 325 -2.28 -6.97 -19.59
C PHE A 325 -3.65 -6.51 -19.06
N SER A 326 -4.36 -5.65 -19.78
CA SER A 326 -5.74 -5.26 -19.43
C SER A 326 -6.68 -6.45 -19.47
N LEU A 327 -6.61 -7.27 -20.52
CA LEU A 327 -7.48 -8.45 -20.68
C LEU A 327 -7.19 -9.51 -19.62
N ILE A 328 -5.91 -9.78 -19.32
CA ILE A 328 -5.51 -10.68 -18.22
C ILE A 328 -6.06 -10.15 -16.89
N SER A 329 -5.92 -8.85 -16.63
CA SER A 329 -6.42 -8.25 -15.39
C SER A 329 -7.94 -8.39 -15.24
N LEU A 330 -8.71 -8.16 -16.31
CA LEU A 330 -10.16 -8.38 -16.29
C LEU A 330 -10.54 -9.85 -16.11
N TRP A 331 -9.86 -10.74 -16.82
CA TRP A 331 -10.10 -12.19 -16.70
C TRP A 331 -9.86 -12.65 -15.25
N MET A 332 -8.76 -12.23 -14.64
CA MET A 332 -8.43 -12.55 -13.25
C MET A 332 -9.44 -11.97 -12.23
N CYS A 333 -10.20 -10.92 -12.57
CA CYS A 333 -11.26 -10.43 -11.69
C CYS A 333 -12.42 -11.41 -11.56
N THR A 334 -12.63 -12.28 -12.57
CA THR A 334 -13.87 -13.04 -12.76
C THR A 334 -13.78 -14.47 -12.27
N ASN A 335 -14.95 -15.08 -12.08
CA ASN A 335 -15.14 -16.50 -11.82
C ASN A 335 -14.77 -17.40 -13.04
N LEU A 336 -14.53 -16.81 -14.22
CA LEU A 336 -14.03 -17.51 -15.41
C LEU A 336 -12.52 -17.80 -15.32
N PHE A 337 -11.77 -17.11 -14.44
CA PHE A 337 -10.37 -17.45 -14.18
C PHE A 337 -10.31 -18.70 -13.30
N PRO A 338 -9.45 -19.68 -13.61
CA PRO A 338 -9.40 -20.95 -12.91
C PRO A 338 -8.71 -20.83 -11.53
N TRP A 339 -9.25 -20.00 -10.64
CA TRP A 339 -8.71 -19.73 -9.30
C TRP A 339 -8.51 -21.00 -8.46
N LYS A 340 -9.39 -22.00 -8.64
CA LYS A 340 -9.32 -23.29 -7.94
C LYS A 340 -8.00 -24.03 -8.21
N TYR A 341 -7.41 -23.82 -9.39
CA TYR A 341 -6.16 -24.45 -9.81
C TYR A 341 -4.96 -23.47 -9.80
N ALA A 342 -5.18 -22.24 -9.40
CA ALA A 342 -4.14 -21.22 -9.38
C ALA A 342 -3.07 -21.54 -8.31
N PRO A 343 -1.79 -21.27 -8.59
CA PRO A 343 -0.75 -21.38 -7.57
C PRO A 343 -1.07 -20.52 -6.35
N ASN A 344 -0.74 -21.01 -5.15
CA ASN A 344 -1.02 -20.32 -3.89
C ASN A 344 -0.51 -18.88 -3.86
N ILE A 345 0.60 -18.59 -4.55
CA ILE A 345 1.12 -17.22 -4.65
C ILE A 345 0.11 -16.25 -5.29
N LEU A 346 -0.67 -16.69 -6.28
CA LEU A 346 -1.72 -15.87 -6.88
C LEU A 346 -2.92 -15.71 -5.94
N CYS A 347 -3.22 -16.71 -5.11
CA CYS A 347 -4.30 -16.62 -4.12
C CYS A 347 -4.02 -15.58 -3.02
N LYS A 348 -2.76 -15.14 -2.85
CA LYS A 348 -2.42 -14.02 -1.95
C LYS A 348 -3.09 -12.70 -2.34
N LEU A 349 -3.68 -12.61 -3.53
CA LEU A 349 -4.55 -11.50 -3.94
C LEU A 349 -5.73 -11.30 -2.96
N GLN A 350 -6.21 -12.34 -2.32
CA GLN A 350 -7.35 -12.40 -1.40
C GLN A 350 -8.70 -12.12 -2.12
N PHE A 351 -8.74 -11.00 -2.86
CA PHE A 351 -9.92 -10.56 -3.60
C PHE A 351 -9.59 -10.38 -5.09
N PRO A 352 -10.08 -11.26 -5.98
CA PRO A 352 -9.81 -11.18 -7.43
C PRO A 352 -10.11 -9.82 -8.06
N TRP A 353 -11.14 -9.13 -7.59
CA TRP A 353 -11.54 -7.82 -8.09
C TRP A 353 -10.49 -6.70 -7.86
N ARG A 354 -9.46 -6.90 -7.02
CA ARG A 354 -8.30 -5.98 -6.92
C ARG A 354 -7.55 -5.83 -8.24
N MET A 355 -7.66 -6.81 -9.15
CA MET A 355 -7.06 -6.72 -10.49
C MET A 355 -7.69 -5.62 -11.35
N LEU A 356 -8.87 -5.07 -10.99
CA LEU A 356 -9.42 -3.86 -11.62
C LEU A 356 -8.46 -2.67 -11.54
N GLY A 357 -7.65 -2.56 -10.48
CA GLY A 357 -6.62 -1.52 -10.37
C GLY A 357 -5.60 -1.59 -11.51
N PHE A 358 -5.18 -2.79 -11.89
CA PHE A 358 -4.27 -3.01 -13.03
C PHE A 358 -4.98 -2.78 -14.37
N PHE A 359 -6.23 -3.23 -14.50
CA PHE A 359 -7.04 -2.92 -15.69
C PHE A 359 -7.12 -1.42 -15.93
N ILE A 360 -7.49 -0.63 -14.91
CA ILE A 360 -7.58 0.83 -14.98
C ILE A 360 -6.26 1.44 -15.42
N PHE A 361 -5.16 0.96 -14.85
CA PHE A 361 -3.82 1.47 -15.16
C PHE A 361 -3.45 1.22 -16.63
N PHE A 362 -3.56 0.00 -17.12
CA PHE A 362 -3.18 -0.34 -18.49
C PHE A 362 -4.16 0.23 -19.52
N SER A 363 -5.47 0.16 -19.26
CA SER A 363 -6.50 0.62 -20.19
C SER A 363 -6.54 2.13 -20.37
N ALA A 364 -6.13 2.92 -19.38
CA ALA A 364 -6.14 4.39 -19.50
C ALA A 364 -5.26 4.91 -20.65
N LEU A 365 -4.08 4.31 -20.88
CA LEU A 365 -3.23 4.60 -22.03
C LEU A 365 -3.94 4.24 -23.34
N ILE A 366 -4.52 3.04 -23.40
CA ILE A 366 -5.18 2.50 -24.58
C ILE A 366 -6.36 3.36 -24.96
N CYS A 367 -7.25 3.66 -24.02
CA CYS A 367 -8.43 4.50 -24.23
C CYS A 367 -8.06 5.90 -24.72
N ALA A 368 -7.01 6.51 -24.19
CA ALA A 368 -6.55 7.83 -24.60
C ALA A 368 -5.98 7.83 -26.03
N ILE A 369 -5.25 6.79 -26.43
CA ILE A 369 -4.75 6.62 -27.81
C ILE A 369 -5.94 6.42 -28.75
N ASN A 370 -6.88 5.53 -28.39
CA ASN A 370 -8.06 5.22 -29.19
C ASN A 370 -8.93 6.45 -29.41
N LEU A 371 -9.20 7.23 -28.35
CA LEU A 371 -9.94 8.48 -28.47
C LEU A 371 -9.25 9.42 -29.45
N CYS A 372 -7.92 9.57 -29.37
CA CYS A 372 -7.17 10.43 -30.29
C CYS A 372 -7.32 9.96 -31.75
N ILE A 373 -7.23 8.66 -32.04
CA ILE A 373 -7.38 8.09 -33.37
C ILE A 373 -8.81 8.31 -33.89
N LEU A 374 -9.83 8.04 -33.07
CA LEU A 374 -11.24 8.23 -33.45
C LEU A 374 -11.56 9.71 -33.73
N VAL A 375 -11.09 10.62 -32.87
CA VAL A 375 -11.28 12.06 -33.06
C VAL A 375 -10.60 12.54 -34.36
N GLN A 376 -9.41 12.05 -34.68
CA GLN A 376 -8.75 12.39 -35.94
C GLN A 376 -9.51 11.88 -37.16
N LYS A 377 -10.15 10.71 -37.06
CA LYS A 377 -10.94 10.14 -38.16
C LYS A 377 -12.26 10.87 -38.39
N PHE A 378 -13.04 11.10 -37.31
CA PHE A 378 -14.43 11.58 -37.44
C PHE A 378 -14.57 13.11 -37.40
N ALA A 379 -13.59 13.82 -36.84
CA ALA A 379 -13.64 15.28 -36.72
C ALA A 379 -12.63 15.94 -37.65
N LYS A 380 -13.07 16.44 -38.78
CA LYS A 380 -12.23 17.21 -39.73
C LYS A 380 -11.97 18.64 -39.22
N LYS A 381 -12.99 19.28 -38.63
CA LYS A 381 -12.91 20.69 -38.15
C LYS A 381 -12.36 20.74 -36.73
N GLN A 382 -11.52 21.72 -36.42
CA GLN A 382 -10.87 21.88 -35.13
C GLN A 382 -11.84 22.07 -33.95
N TRP A 383 -12.95 22.80 -34.19
CA TRP A 383 -13.98 22.96 -33.15
C TRP A 383 -14.66 21.64 -32.79
N LEU A 384 -14.92 20.78 -33.79
CA LEU A 384 -15.53 19.47 -33.60
C LEU A 384 -14.61 18.53 -32.79
N LYS A 385 -13.29 18.58 -33.01
CA LYS A 385 -12.32 17.84 -32.19
C LYS A 385 -12.41 18.28 -30.73
N LYS A 386 -12.42 19.57 -30.47
CA LYS A 386 -12.55 20.10 -29.09
C LYS A 386 -13.87 19.67 -28.47
N LEU A 387 -14.97 19.75 -29.20
CA LEU A 387 -16.28 19.33 -28.73
C LEU A 387 -16.30 17.83 -28.31
N ILE A 388 -15.77 16.94 -29.16
CA ILE A 388 -15.72 15.49 -28.85
C ILE A 388 -14.86 15.25 -27.61
N TYR A 389 -13.68 15.88 -27.49
CA TYR A 389 -12.86 15.75 -26.28
C TYR A 389 -13.60 16.24 -25.03
N SER A 390 -14.27 17.40 -25.10
CA SER A 390 -15.02 17.95 -23.97
C SER A 390 -16.18 17.03 -23.56
N ILE A 391 -16.98 16.56 -24.52
CA ILE A 391 -18.07 15.61 -24.24
C ILE A 391 -17.52 14.33 -23.61
N THR A 392 -16.42 13.79 -24.14
CA THR A 392 -15.82 12.55 -23.60
C THR A 392 -15.35 12.78 -22.16
N ILE A 393 -14.69 13.90 -21.86
CA ILE A 393 -14.27 14.23 -20.49
C ILE A 393 -15.48 14.35 -19.56
N ILE A 394 -16.55 15.04 -19.99
CA ILE A 394 -17.79 15.15 -19.23
C ILE A 394 -18.39 13.77 -18.94
N LEU A 395 -18.45 12.88 -19.94
CA LEU A 395 -18.94 11.52 -19.75
C LEU A 395 -18.08 10.73 -18.74
N PHE A 396 -16.76 10.91 -18.74
CA PHE A 396 -15.89 10.31 -17.73
C PHE A 396 -16.14 10.89 -16.34
N LEU A 397 -16.35 12.21 -16.22
CA LEU A 397 -16.69 12.83 -14.94
C LEU A 397 -18.06 12.35 -14.42
N LEU A 398 -19.06 12.20 -15.29
CA LEU A 398 -20.36 11.65 -14.90
C LEU A 398 -20.26 10.21 -14.34
N ASN A 399 -19.29 9.42 -14.78
CA ASN A 399 -19.02 8.09 -14.22
C ASN A 399 -18.57 8.13 -12.74
N THR A 400 -18.18 9.28 -12.21
CA THR A 400 -17.81 9.40 -10.79
C THR A 400 -19.03 9.47 -9.87
N ILE A 401 -20.19 9.86 -10.41
CA ILE A 401 -21.42 10.10 -9.63
C ILE A 401 -21.81 8.91 -8.76
N PRO A 402 -21.85 7.66 -9.24
CA PRO A 402 -22.23 6.52 -8.40
C PRO A 402 -21.29 6.32 -7.20
N SER A 403 -19.99 6.56 -7.38
CA SER A 403 -19.02 6.46 -6.28
C SER A 403 -19.24 7.54 -5.22
N TYR A 404 -19.60 8.75 -5.62
CA TYR A 404 -19.96 9.83 -4.68
C TYR A 404 -21.30 9.57 -3.99
N GLN A 405 -22.30 9.06 -4.71
CA GLN A 405 -23.60 8.72 -4.09
C GLN A 405 -23.42 7.67 -2.99
N GLU A 406 -22.62 6.63 -3.25
CA GLU A 406 -22.33 5.61 -2.25
C GLU A 406 -21.48 6.15 -1.09
N PHE A 407 -20.53 7.04 -1.38
CA PHE A 407 -19.77 7.77 -0.37
C PHE A 407 -20.70 8.55 0.58
N TYR A 408 -21.58 9.41 0.04
CA TYR A 408 -22.51 10.20 0.88
C TYR A 408 -23.48 9.32 1.65
N LYS A 409 -23.94 8.22 1.07
CA LYS A 409 -24.77 7.24 1.77
C LYS A 409 -24.05 6.62 2.98
N ASN A 410 -22.77 6.30 2.83
CA ASN A 410 -21.96 5.76 3.91
C ASN A 410 -21.58 6.83 4.94
N ALA A 411 -21.22 8.03 4.51
CA ALA A 411 -20.86 9.14 5.38
C ALA A 411 -22.03 9.54 6.33
N ASN A 412 -23.27 9.37 5.87
CA ASN A 412 -24.46 9.67 6.66
C ASN A 412 -24.88 8.54 7.62
N ARG A 413 -24.23 7.38 7.58
CA ARG A 413 -24.43 6.34 8.60
C ARG A 413 -23.84 6.84 9.91
N ARG A 414 -24.67 7.04 10.92
CA ARG A 414 -24.21 7.38 12.28
C ARG A 414 -24.02 6.09 13.07
N GLU A 415 -22.87 5.95 13.69
CA GLU A 415 -22.70 5.02 14.80
C GLU A 415 -23.04 5.78 16.08
N GLU A 416 -23.83 5.15 16.97
CA GLU A 416 -24.31 5.79 18.20
C GLU A 416 -23.17 6.19 19.13
N GLU A 417 -22.08 5.41 19.17
CA GLU A 417 -20.96 5.60 20.08
C GLU A 417 -20.10 6.83 19.74
N PHE A 418 -19.86 7.08 18.43
CA PHE A 418 -19.02 8.20 17.97
C PHE A 418 -19.64 8.87 16.74
N PRO A 419 -20.39 9.99 16.91
CA PRO A 419 -21.05 10.68 15.81
C PRO A 419 -20.09 11.35 14.82
N THR A 420 -18.82 11.61 15.22
CA THR A 420 -17.79 12.21 14.35
C THR A 420 -16.46 11.46 14.41
N ASP A 421 -15.64 11.60 13.36
CA ASP A 421 -14.28 11.07 13.36
C ASP A 421 -13.39 11.71 14.44
N SER A 422 -13.64 12.99 14.77
CA SER A 422 -12.91 13.70 15.83
C SER A 422 -13.17 13.11 17.21
N GLU A 423 -14.40 12.71 17.50
CA GLU A 423 -14.75 12.08 18.78
C GLU A 423 -14.11 10.70 18.91
N LEU A 424 -14.09 9.92 17.82
CA LEU A 424 -13.36 8.65 17.79
C LEU A 424 -11.84 8.89 18.03
N GLU A 425 -11.25 9.89 17.41
CA GLU A 425 -9.84 10.22 17.65
C GLU A 425 -9.58 10.64 19.11
N GLN A 426 -10.47 11.44 19.71
CA GLN A 426 -10.38 11.84 21.12
C GLN A 426 -10.47 10.62 22.05
N PHE A 427 -11.39 9.69 21.77
CA PHE A 427 -11.51 8.45 22.52
C PHE A 427 -10.21 7.61 22.44
N LEU A 428 -9.66 7.43 21.25
CA LEU A 428 -8.41 6.69 21.04
C LEU A 428 -7.22 7.37 21.76
N ASN A 429 -7.19 8.70 21.80
CA ASN A 429 -6.12 9.47 22.47
C ASN A 429 -6.17 9.35 24.00
N LYS A 430 -7.30 8.96 24.61
CA LYS A 430 -7.37 8.69 26.06
C LYS A 430 -6.52 7.50 26.47
N GLY A 431 -6.10 6.68 25.50
CA GLY A 431 -5.20 5.53 25.72
C GLY A 431 -5.85 4.35 26.42
N GLU A 432 -7.20 4.30 26.45
CA GLU A 432 -7.91 3.15 26.99
C GLU A 432 -7.59 1.87 26.20
N PRO A 433 -7.52 0.70 26.88
CA PRO A 433 -7.21 -0.55 26.21
C PRO A 433 -8.27 -0.91 25.16
N LEU A 434 -7.82 -1.25 23.96
CA LEU A 434 -8.68 -1.79 22.89
C LEU A 434 -8.61 -3.32 22.90
N GLY A 435 -9.77 -3.96 22.88
CA GLY A 435 -9.87 -5.42 22.77
C GLY A 435 -9.32 -5.96 21.46
N TYR A 436 -9.05 -7.26 21.41
CA TYR A 436 -8.47 -7.95 20.26
C TYR A 436 -9.28 -7.77 18.99
N LEU A 437 -10.60 -7.86 19.05
CA LEU A 437 -11.48 -7.76 17.88
C LEU A 437 -11.61 -6.34 17.30
N LYS A 438 -11.19 -5.30 18.05
CA LYS A 438 -11.15 -3.91 17.56
C LYS A 438 -9.86 -3.58 16.80
N THR A 439 -8.93 -4.54 16.73
CA THR A 439 -7.66 -4.48 15.98
C THR A 439 -7.68 -5.48 14.84
N ASN A 440 -6.78 -5.32 13.87
CA ASN A 440 -6.58 -6.34 12.84
C ASN A 440 -5.77 -7.51 13.42
N ILE A 441 -6.46 -8.53 13.89
CA ILE A 441 -5.87 -9.67 14.62
C ILE A 441 -4.85 -10.48 13.80
N GLU A 442 -4.81 -10.33 12.49
CA GLU A 442 -3.92 -11.05 11.60
C GLU A 442 -2.43 -10.77 11.80
N TYR A 443 -2.05 -9.70 12.50
CA TYR A 443 -0.65 -9.35 12.77
C TYR A 443 -0.14 -9.90 14.11
N MET A 444 -0.85 -10.80 14.71
CA MET A 444 -0.47 -11.58 15.90
C MET A 444 -0.04 -13.00 15.54
N PRO A 445 0.66 -13.73 16.43
CA PRO A 445 0.86 -15.16 16.28
C PRO A 445 -0.44 -15.89 15.90
N SER A 446 -0.38 -16.82 14.94
CA SER A 446 -1.57 -17.44 14.33
C SER A 446 -2.50 -18.07 15.37
N ILE A 447 -1.96 -18.64 16.45
CA ILE A 447 -2.75 -19.21 17.54
C ILE A 447 -3.63 -18.18 18.25
N ILE A 448 -3.12 -16.96 18.47
CA ILE A 448 -3.91 -15.85 19.05
C ILE A 448 -4.96 -15.39 18.05
N SER A 449 -4.55 -15.16 16.79
CA SER A 449 -5.46 -14.75 15.71
C SER A 449 -6.60 -15.73 15.53
N PHE A 450 -6.30 -17.01 15.59
CA PHE A 450 -7.29 -18.09 15.47
C PHE A 450 -8.27 -18.08 16.65
N ARG A 451 -7.77 -18.05 17.89
CA ARG A 451 -8.60 -18.04 19.10
C ARG A 451 -9.50 -16.82 19.16
N ALA A 452 -8.95 -15.62 18.89
CA ALA A 452 -9.72 -14.39 18.89
C ALA A 452 -10.80 -14.41 17.79
N LYS A 453 -10.46 -14.85 16.57
CA LYS A 453 -11.38 -14.83 15.42
C LYS A 453 -12.53 -15.83 15.54
N PHE A 454 -12.25 -17.05 16.02
CA PHE A 454 -13.21 -18.16 15.96
C PHE A 454 -13.88 -18.47 17.30
N TYR A 455 -13.23 -18.11 18.42
CA TYR A 455 -13.75 -18.36 19.76
C TYR A 455 -14.00 -17.09 20.59
N GLY A 456 -13.59 -15.92 20.09
CA GLY A 456 -13.70 -14.67 20.86
C GLY A 456 -12.82 -14.65 22.10
N GLU A 457 -11.78 -15.49 22.16
CA GLU A 457 -10.89 -15.59 23.31
C GLU A 457 -9.90 -14.43 23.32
N GLU A 458 -9.83 -13.75 24.46
CA GLU A 458 -8.88 -12.69 24.74
C GLU A 458 -8.13 -13.01 26.03
N ARG A 459 -6.80 -12.79 26.03
CA ARG A 459 -6.01 -12.92 27.27
C ARG A 459 -6.37 -11.76 28.22
N ARG A 460 -6.54 -12.09 29.48
CA ARG A 460 -6.68 -11.13 30.56
C ARG A 460 -5.80 -11.55 31.72
N GLY A 461 -5.02 -10.62 32.26
CA GLY A 461 -4.20 -10.85 33.45
C GLY A 461 -2.73 -10.55 33.26
N GLY A 462 -1.98 -10.76 34.35
CA GLY A 462 -0.57 -10.46 34.46
C GLY A 462 0.35 -11.60 34.03
N ILE A 463 1.51 -11.69 34.67
CA ILE A 463 2.48 -12.78 34.47
C ILE A 463 1.85 -14.11 34.93
N SER A 464 2.05 -15.16 34.17
CA SER A 464 1.57 -16.51 34.51
C SER A 464 2.70 -17.55 34.46
N VAL A 465 2.63 -18.54 35.35
CA VAL A 465 3.51 -19.71 35.35
C VAL A 465 2.86 -20.78 34.48
N LEU A 466 3.49 -21.13 33.35
CA LEU A 466 2.99 -22.18 32.45
C LEU A 466 3.45 -23.56 32.85
N GLU A 467 4.69 -23.68 33.37
CA GLU A 467 5.31 -24.93 33.80
C GLU A 467 6.29 -24.62 34.94
N GLY A 468 6.49 -25.58 35.85
CA GLY A 468 7.33 -25.42 37.04
C GLY A 468 6.64 -24.67 38.18
N ASN A 469 7.42 -24.05 39.05
CA ASN A 469 6.95 -23.30 40.21
C ASN A 469 7.61 -21.93 40.30
N ALA A 470 6.80 -20.90 40.56
CA ALA A 470 7.23 -19.56 40.99
C ALA A 470 6.04 -18.86 41.64
N THR A 471 6.28 -18.12 42.70
CA THR A 471 5.30 -17.22 43.32
C THR A 471 5.55 -15.79 42.79
N ILE A 472 4.56 -15.19 42.14
CA ILE A 472 4.63 -13.86 41.59
C ILE A 472 4.06 -12.87 42.60
N LYS A 473 4.82 -11.84 42.96
CA LYS A 473 4.42 -10.77 43.86
C LYS A 473 4.73 -9.40 43.25
N GLU A 474 4.04 -8.37 43.70
CA GLU A 474 4.30 -6.95 43.35
C GLU A 474 4.43 -6.74 41.82
N GLU A 475 3.51 -7.34 41.06
CA GLU A 475 3.49 -7.13 39.61
C GLU A 475 3.02 -5.72 39.26
N SER A 476 3.81 -5.02 38.45
CA SER A 476 3.42 -3.74 37.87
C SER A 476 3.66 -3.73 36.36
N LYS A 477 2.67 -3.28 35.61
CA LYS A 477 2.74 -3.14 34.16
C LYS A 477 2.57 -1.68 33.77
N ASN A 478 3.48 -1.15 32.96
CA ASN A 478 3.41 0.20 32.43
C ASN A 478 3.79 0.19 30.94
N SER A 479 2.82 0.48 30.05
CA SER A 479 3.02 0.45 28.60
C SER A 479 3.65 -0.88 28.14
N LEU A 480 4.86 -0.85 27.61
CA LEU A 480 5.60 -2.02 27.11
C LEU A 480 6.66 -2.54 28.09
N THR A 481 6.48 -2.26 29.37
CA THR A 481 7.32 -2.76 30.45
C THR A 481 6.49 -3.53 31.49
N VAL A 482 7.08 -4.52 32.10
CA VAL A 482 6.52 -5.20 33.28
C VAL A 482 7.63 -5.50 34.27
N ASP A 483 7.37 -5.23 35.55
CA ASP A 483 8.23 -5.52 36.68
C ASP A 483 7.48 -6.45 37.64
N ALA A 484 8.18 -7.43 38.20
CA ALA A 484 7.63 -8.27 39.25
C ALA A 484 8.72 -8.83 40.18
N SER A 485 8.31 -9.11 41.43
CA SER A 485 9.09 -9.89 42.38
C SER A 485 8.68 -11.35 42.30
N LEU A 486 9.65 -12.26 42.23
CA LEU A 486 9.46 -13.70 42.14
C LEU A 486 10.06 -14.39 43.37
N GLU A 487 9.35 -15.39 43.92
CA GLU A 487 9.82 -16.20 45.03
C GLU A 487 9.61 -17.69 44.72
N ASN A 488 10.38 -18.56 45.36
CA ASN A 488 10.26 -20.04 45.27
C ASN A 488 10.32 -20.55 43.81
N ILE A 489 11.27 -20.07 43.05
CA ILE A 489 11.42 -20.40 41.65
C ILE A 489 12.11 -21.75 41.50
N SER A 490 11.50 -22.69 40.81
CA SER A 490 12.14 -23.95 40.41
C SER A 490 12.86 -23.83 39.07
N LYS A 491 13.90 -24.62 38.89
CA LYS A 491 14.61 -24.74 37.61
C LYS A 491 13.65 -25.13 36.47
N ASN A 492 13.90 -24.59 35.27
CA ASN A 492 13.07 -24.81 34.10
C ASN A 492 11.63 -24.27 34.19
N THR A 493 11.32 -23.44 35.18
CA THR A 493 10.04 -22.74 35.24
C THR A 493 9.87 -21.86 34.00
N ILE A 494 8.70 -21.99 33.35
CA ILE A 494 8.32 -21.17 32.17
C ILE A 494 7.37 -20.08 32.63
N LEU A 495 7.82 -18.83 32.48
CA LEU A 495 6.97 -17.64 32.69
C LEU A 495 6.43 -17.12 31.37
N GLU A 496 5.15 -16.79 31.34
CA GLU A 496 4.48 -16.10 30.25
C GLU A 496 4.08 -14.69 30.69
N PHE A 497 4.46 -13.69 29.89
CA PHE A 497 4.23 -12.27 30.18
C PHE A 497 3.00 -11.74 29.46
N PRO A 498 2.40 -10.63 29.95
CA PRO A 498 1.22 -10.00 29.35
C PRO A 498 1.60 -9.15 28.12
N PHE A 499 2.30 -9.76 27.16
CA PHE A 499 2.68 -9.16 25.88
C PHE A 499 2.51 -10.16 24.75
N VAL A 500 1.89 -9.74 23.65
CA VAL A 500 1.94 -10.51 22.40
C VAL A 500 3.40 -10.65 21.98
N PHE A 501 3.82 -11.84 21.57
CA PHE A 501 5.22 -12.06 21.20
C PHE A 501 5.57 -11.35 19.89
N TYR A 502 6.58 -10.48 19.98
CA TYR A 502 7.31 -9.90 18.85
C TYR A 502 8.80 -9.83 19.18
N PRO A 503 9.72 -9.98 18.18
CA PRO A 503 11.16 -9.84 18.42
C PRO A 503 11.52 -8.47 18.96
N GLY A 504 12.43 -8.42 19.93
CA GLY A 504 12.95 -7.16 20.47
C GLY A 504 12.60 -6.88 21.93
N TYR A 505 11.91 -7.78 22.62
CA TYR A 505 11.80 -7.72 24.08
C TYR A 505 13.09 -8.19 24.75
N GLU A 506 13.55 -7.46 25.75
CA GLU A 506 14.62 -7.84 26.66
C GLU A 506 14.02 -8.25 28.01
N ILE A 507 14.38 -9.43 28.48
CA ILE A 507 13.95 -9.99 29.78
C ILE A 507 15.16 -10.02 30.69
N THR A 508 15.11 -9.29 31.79
CA THR A 508 16.19 -9.20 32.76
C THR A 508 15.76 -9.82 34.07
N LEU A 509 16.53 -10.78 34.57
CA LEU A 509 16.40 -11.36 35.90
C LEU A 509 17.49 -10.76 36.81
N ILE A 510 17.12 -10.32 37.99
CA ILE A 510 18.03 -9.72 39.00
C ILE A 510 17.84 -10.51 40.28
N ASN A 511 18.90 -11.13 40.77
CA ASN A 511 18.97 -11.80 42.05
C ASN A 511 20.23 -11.42 42.83
N GLU A 512 20.50 -12.03 43.97
CA GLU A 512 21.67 -11.80 44.81
C GLU A 512 23.01 -12.02 44.08
N ASN A 513 23.01 -12.91 43.07
CA ASN A 513 24.20 -13.28 42.30
C ASN A 513 24.45 -12.33 41.09
N GLY A 514 23.53 -11.40 40.80
CA GLY A 514 23.71 -10.41 39.75
C GLY A 514 22.52 -10.25 38.82
N LYS A 515 22.81 -9.66 37.65
CA LYS A 515 21.86 -9.35 36.60
C LYS A 515 22.09 -10.27 35.40
N TYR A 516 21.03 -10.93 34.94
CA TYR A 516 21.05 -11.90 33.82
C TYR A 516 20.03 -11.50 32.76
N ILE A 517 20.44 -11.51 31.48
CA ILE A 517 19.52 -11.36 30.36
C ILE A 517 19.06 -12.75 29.96
N LEU A 518 17.75 -12.96 29.99
CA LEU A 518 17.11 -14.21 29.63
C LEU A 518 16.66 -14.21 28.17
N GLU A 519 16.64 -15.39 27.56
CA GLU A 519 16.17 -15.56 26.19
C GLU A 519 14.66 -15.31 26.12
N SER A 520 14.22 -14.43 25.21
CA SER A 520 12.81 -14.22 24.89
C SER A 520 12.32 -15.27 23.91
N LYS A 521 11.22 -15.96 24.24
CA LYS A 521 10.62 -17.02 23.43
C LYS A 521 9.13 -16.77 23.20
N VAL A 522 8.58 -17.39 22.16
CA VAL A 522 7.13 -17.48 21.97
C VAL A 522 6.59 -18.64 22.79
N SER A 523 5.57 -18.39 23.62
CA SER A 523 4.88 -19.44 24.38
C SER A 523 3.96 -20.28 23.47
N LYS A 524 3.49 -21.42 23.98
CA LYS A 524 2.44 -22.21 23.31
C LYS A 524 1.14 -21.44 23.05
N ASN A 525 0.92 -20.33 23.74
CA ASN A 525 -0.25 -19.47 23.59
C ASN A 525 0.01 -18.27 22.66
N GLY A 526 1.24 -18.06 22.17
CA GLY A 526 1.61 -16.95 21.27
C GLY A 526 2.10 -15.70 21.98
N TYR A 527 2.24 -15.72 23.31
CA TYR A 527 2.71 -14.59 24.11
C TYR A 527 4.20 -14.69 24.40
N LEU A 528 4.78 -13.57 24.88
CA LEU A 528 6.16 -13.52 25.31
C LEU A 528 6.39 -14.45 26.50
N SER A 529 7.44 -15.24 26.46
CA SER A 529 7.81 -16.15 27.52
C SER A 529 9.33 -16.26 27.69
N THR A 530 9.75 -16.81 28.83
CA THR A 530 11.15 -17.18 29.11
C THR A 530 11.20 -18.44 29.96
N VAL A 531 12.35 -19.10 29.97
CA VAL A 531 12.66 -20.24 30.84
C VAL A 531 13.65 -19.79 31.87
N LEU A 532 13.34 -20.02 33.15
CA LEU A 532 14.24 -19.74 34.25
C LEU A 532 15.28 -20.87 34.40
N PRO A 533 16.60 -20.55 34.38
CA PRO A 533 17.63 -21.57 34.16
C PRO A 533 17.99 -22.38 35.43
N GLN A 534 17.62 -21.91 36.60
CA GLN A 534 18.03 -22.50 37.89
C GLN A 534 17.01 -22.25 38.99
N ASP A 535 17.14 -23.01 40.09
CA ASP A 535 16.38 -22.74 41.32
C ASP A 535 16.83 -21.45 41.96
N ILE A 536 15.88 -20.57 42.32
CA ILE A 536 16.14 -19.25 42.90
C ILE A 536 15.10 -18.98 43.98
N GLU A 537 15.57 -18.62 45.18
CA GLU A 537 14.66 -18.33 46.29
C GLU A 537 13.92 -17.01 46.07
N LYS A 538 14.64 -15.94 45.66
CA LYS A 538 14.08 -14.60 45.36
C LYS A 538 14.76 -13.98 44.17
N ALA A 539 13.98 -13.33 43.30
CA ALA A 539 14.47 -12.55 42.18
C ALA A 539 13.50 -11.45 41.82
N ARG A 540 14.00 -10.42 41.15
CA ARG A 540 13.19 -9.44 40.39
C ARG A 540 13.29 -9.76 38.91
N ILE A 541 12.18 -9.66 38.20
CA ILE A 541 12.15 -9.74 36.74
C ILE A 541 11.68 -8.43 36.15
N HIS A 542 12.41 -7.95 35.16
CA HIS A 542 12.09 -6.75 34.37
C HIS A 542 12.03 -7.12 32.92
N VAL A 543 10.93 -6.75 32.26
CA VAL A 543 10.73 -6.96 30.83
C VAL A 543 10.47 -5.62 30.15
N GLU A 544 11.19 -5.35 29.06
CA GLU A 544 11.09 -4.10 28.30
C GLU A 544 11.21 -4.36 26.81
N TYR A 545 10.41 -3.64 25.99
CA TYR A 545 10.56 -3.68 24.54
C TYR A 545 11.63 -2.68 24.08
N LYS A 546 12.76 -3.16 23.60
CA LYS A 546 13.88 -2.36 23.10
C LYS A 546 14.00 -2.31 21.59
N GLY A 547 13.21 -3.13 20.88
CA GLY A 547 13.36 -3.36 19.45
C GLY A 547 14.61 -4.19 19.10
N SER A 548 14.50 -5.02 18.08
CA SER A 548 15.59 -5.92 17.68
C SER A 548 16.75 -5.16 16.99
N ILE A 549 17.93 -5.77 16.99
CA ILE A 549 19.10 -5.26 16.27
C ILE A 549 18.82 -5.23 14.77
N ILE A 550 18.12 -6.26 14.24
CA ILE A 550 17.74 -6.33 12.83
C ILE A 550 16.84 -5.15 12.45
N THR A 551 15.86 -4.85 13.28
CA THR A 551 14.99 -3.66 13.06
C THR A 551 15.82 -2.38 13.00
N LYS A 552 16.65 -2.11 14.01
CA LYS A 552 17.46 -0.87 14.09
C LYS A 552 18.42 -0.72 12.90
N THR A 553 19.15 -1.79 12.57
CA THR A 553 20.12 -1.78 11.46
C THR A 553 19.44 -1.67 10.10
N SER A 554 18.29 -2.32 9.89
CA SER A 554 17.54 -2.25 8.64
C SER A 554 17.01 -0.84 8.35
N TYR A 555 16.57 -0.10 9.38
CA TYR A 555 16.18 1.30 9.24
C TYR A 555 17.37 2.18 8.85
N LEU A 556 18.51 2.02 9.52
CA LEU A 556 19.73 2.75 9.17
C LEU A 556 20.16 2.49 7.72
N VAL A 557 20.22 1.21 7.30
CA VAL A 557 20.57 0.82 5.94
C VAL A 557 19.62 1.45 4.92
N SER A 558 18.32 1.40 5.17
CA SER A 558 17.32 1.96 4.24
C SER A 558 17.40 3.47 4.12
N ILE A 559 17.61 4.19 5.23
CA ILE A 559 17.75 5.65 5.23
C ILE A 559 19.00 6.05 4.43
N LEU A 560 20.16 5.42 4.70
CA LEU A 560 21.40 5.71 3.99
C LEU A 560 21.28 5.40 2.50
N SER A 561 20.66 4.26 2.15
CA SER A 561 20.43 3.86 0.77
C SER A 561 19.47 4.82 0.04
N GLY A 562 18.46 5.34 0.73
CA GLY A 562 17.58 6.37 0.21
C GLY A 562 18.31 7.68 -0.12
N ILE A 563 19.22 8.11 0.74
CA ILE A 563 20.09 9.28 0.50
C ILE A 563 20.97 9.03 -0.73
N ILE A 564 21.61 7.87 -0.81
CA ILE A 564 22.46 7.49 -1.95
C ILE A 564 21.64 7.45 -3.25
N LEU A 565 20.40 6.92 -3.23
CA LEU A 565 19.50 6.92 -4.38
C LEU A 565 19.18 8.35 -4.83
N ILE A 566 18.90 9.27 -3.92
CA ILE A 566 18.66 10.69 -4.25
C ILE A 566 19.89 11.30 -4.92
N MET A 567 21.08 11.07 -4.39
CA MET A 567 22.35 11.54 -4.98
C MET A 567 22.58 10.93 -6.36
N TYR A 568 22.31 9.64 -6.55
CA TYR A 568 22.38 8.95 -7.81
C TYR A 568 21.45 9.57 -8.86
N ILE A 569 20.19 9.84 -8.49
CA ILE A 569 19.22 10.50 -9.35
C ILE A 569 19.69 11.90 -9.75
N TYR A 570 20.24 12.65 -8.82
CA TYR A 570 20.77 14.00 -9.09
C TYR A 570 21.93 13.96 -10.11
N LYS A 571 22.92 13.08 -9.90
CA LYS A 571 24.04 12.88 -10.83
C LYS A 571 23.56 12.42 -12.22
N SER A 572 22.62 11.47 -12.28
CA SER A 572 22.04 11.00 -13.55
C SER A 572 21.31 12.11 -14.31
N LYS A 573 20.63 13.02 -13.62
CA LYS A 573 19.97 14.18 -14.25
C LYS A 573 20.98 15.18 -14.81
N LYS A 574 22.11 15.41 -14.11
CA LYS A 574 23.18 16.33 -14.54
C LYS A 574 23.90 15.80 -15.78
N ALA A 575 24.21 14.51 -15.85
CA ALA A 575 24.83 13.86 -17.00
C ALA A 575 23.97 14.03 -18.28
N VAL A 576 22.65 13.77 -18.18
CA VAL A 576 21.73 13.93 -19.33
C VAL A 576 21.64 15.39 -19.78
N LYS A 577 21.77 16.39 -18.88
CA LYS A 577 21.81 17.80 -19.26
C LYS A 577 23.11 18.16 -19.97
N GLY A 578 24.25 17.63 -19.55
CA GLY A 578 25.55 17.82 -20.18
C GLY A 578 25.58 17.31 -21.62
N GLU A 579 25.14 16.07 -21.85
CA GLU A 579 25.02 15.47 -23.19
C GLU A 579 24.14 16.29 -24.14
N ASN A 580 23.02 16.85 -23.64
CA ASN A 580 22.13 17.68 -24.46
C ASN A 580 22.77 19.03 -24.83
N ASN A 581 23.56 19.63 -23.95
CA ASN A 581 24.25 20.90 -24.23
C ASN A 581 25.40 20.69 -25.25
N GLU A 582 26.16 19.60 -25.13
CA GLU A 582 27.21 19.27 -26.13
C GLU A 582 26.63 18.95 -27.51
N ALA A 583 25.46 18.30 -27.57
CA ALA A 583 24.77 18.02 -28.83
C ALA A 583 24.19 19.28 -29.49
N ILE A 584 23.88 20.34 -28.72
CA ILE A 584 23.44 21.65 -29.23
C ILE A 584 24.63 22.47 -29.73
N VAL A 585 25.78 22.37 -29.08
CA VAL A 585 27.01 23.09 -29.50
C VAL A 585 27.63 22.49 -30.76
N LYS A 586 27.40 21.18 -31.01
CA LYS A 586 27.88 20.46 -32.21
C LYS A 586 26.95 20.58 -33.43
N LYS A 587 25.81 21.24 -33.34
CA LYS A 587 24.91 21.64 -34.44
C LYS A 587 25.00 23.12 -34.72
#